data_71e218aae094ab9c1b1d5e151b7626f0
#
_entry.id   71e218aae094ab9c1b1d5e151b7626f0
#
_cell.length_a   1.000
_cell.length_b   1.000
_cell.length_c   1.000
_cell.angle_alpha   90.00
_cell.angle_beta   90.00
_cell.angle_gamma   90.00
#
_symmetry.space_group_name_H-M   'P 1'
#
loop_
_entity.id
_entity.type
_entity.pdbx_description
1 polymer ?
#
loop_
_entity_poly.entity_id
_entity_poly.type
_entity_poly.pdbx_seq_one_letter_code
_entity_poly.pdbx_strand_id
1 'polypeptide(L)'
;IAAMDMLQGGMSWDEIALLSKAIEAAGASIISTHFTWHESQVPTIATMVPRRAFTGVTKRVRKEVSITVITSNRINMPDVAEAVLVDGDADLVSMARPMLADAELMKKAAEGREHEINTCIACNQACLDHTFAMKTTSCLVNPRACHETMIKWGPASETKCIAVVGAGPAGLAYATVAAERGHAVTLFDAADEVGGQFNLA
;
A
#
# COMPACT_ATOMS: atom_id res chain seq x y z
N ILE A 1 -3.93 10.71 -14.92
CA ILE A 1 -4.94 11.80 -14.82
C ILE A 1 -5.66 11.72 -13.47
N ALA A 2 -6.13 12.88 -12.96
CA ALA A 2 -7.11 12.91 -11.87
C ALA A 2 -8.48 12.55 -12.46
N ALA A 3 -8.98 11.36 -12.13
CA ALA A 3 -10.24 10.87 -12.70
C ALA A 3 -11.48 11.27 -11.87
N MET A 4 -11.27 11.93 -10.74
CA MET A 4 -12.32 12.50 -9.89
C MET A 4 -11.69 13.47 -8.89
N ASP A 5 -12.05 14.76 -8.95
CA ASP A 5 -11.41 15.79 -8.15
C ASP A 5 -11.99 15.95 -6.74
N MET A 6 -13.26 15.67 -6.54
CA MET A 6 -13.99 15.85 -5.27
C MET A 6 -13.86 17.27 -4.69
N LEU A 7 -13.77 18.26 -5.56
CA LEU A 7 -13.65 19.67 -5.25
C LEU A 7 -14.76 20.46 -5.94
N GLN A 8 -15.23 21.53 -5.31
CA GLN A 8 -16.16 22.46 -5.96
C GLN A 8 -15.46 23.16 -7.13
N GLY A 9 -16.03 23.06 -8.34
CA GLY A 9 -15.42 23.58 -9.55
C GLY A 9 -14.34 22.67 -10.15
N GLY A 10 -14.15 21.47 -9.64
CA GLY A 10 -13.33 20.44 -10.26
C GLY A 10 -13.95 19.90 -11.55
N MET A 11 -13.20 19.07 -12.29
CA MET A 11 -13.67 18.50 -13.56
C MET A 11 -14.93 17.64 -13.37
N SER A 12 -15.89 17.89 -14.22
CA SER A 12 -17.07 17.05 -14.40
C SER A 12 -16.72 15.73 -15.07
N TRP A 13 -17.63 14.75 -14.99
CA TRP A 13 -17.43 13.48 -15.69
C TRP A 13 -17.27 13.65 -17.21
N ASP A 14 -18.05 14.52 -17.82
CA ASP A 14 -18.02 14.75 -19.27
C ASP A 14 -16.65 15.34 -19.69
N GLU A 15 -16.09 16.21 -18.88
CA GLU A 15 -14.75 16.76 -19.12
C GLU A 15 -13.66 15.70 -18.96
N ILE A 16 -13.76 14.81 -17.96
CA ILE A 16 -12.82 13.70 -17.78
C ILE A 16 -12.90 12.72 -18.96
N ALA A 17 -14.10 12.39 -19.44
CA ALA A 17 -14.30 11.54 -20.60
C ALA A 17 -13.71 12.17 -21.88
N LEU A 18 -13.98 13.46 -22.08
CA LEU A 18 -13.40 14.22 -23.20
C LEU A 18 -11.87 14.28 -23.15
N LEU A 19 -11.31 14.56 -21.95
CA LEU A 19 -9.87 14.58 -21.73
C LEU A 19 -9.25 13.21 -22.01
N SER A 20 -9.87 12.13 -21.55
CA SER A 20 -9.37 10.76 -21.76
C SER A 20 -9.30 10.42 -23.26
N LYS A 21 -10.34 10.75 -24.02
CA LYS A 21 -10.36 10.58 -25.48
C LYS A 21 -9.31 11.44 -26.20
N ALA A 22 -9.13 12.68 -25.74
CA ALA A 22 -8.12 13.58 -26.30
C ALA A 22 -6.69 13.08 -26.06
N ILE A 23 -6.42 12.50 -24.88
CA ILE A 23 -5.14 11.88 -24.53
C ILE A 23 -4.86 10.68 -25.44
N GLU A 24 -5.85 9.80 -25.66
CA GLU A 24 -5.74 8.68 -26.58
C GLU A 24 -5.49 9.15 -28.01
N ALA A 25 -6.27 10.13 -28.50
CA ALA A 25 -6.11 10.71 -29.83
C ALA A 25 -4.74 11.38 -30.04
N ALA A 26 -4.13 11.89 -28.97
CA ALA A 26 -2.78 12.43 -28.98
C ALA A 26 -1.67 11.36 -29.04
N GLY A 27 -2.03 10.07 -29.01
CA GLY A 27 -1.10 8.94 -29.17
C GLY A 27 -0.60 8.34 -27.86
N ALA A 28 -1.24 8.62 -26.72
CA ALA A 28 -0.94 7.91 -25.48
C ALA A 28 -1.30 6.42 -25.60
N SER A 29 -0.49 5.55 -25.01
CA SER A 29 -0.71 4.10 -25.00
C SER A 29 -1.35 3.61 -23.69
N ILE A 30 -1.26 4.40 -22.64
CA ILE A 30 -1.72 4.04 -21.29
C ILE A 30 -2.26 5.29 -20.58
N ILE A 31 -3.36 5.15 -19.87
CA ILE A 31 -3.86 6.16 -18.92
C ILE A 31 -3.78 5.58 -17.50
N SER A 32 -3.03 6.26 -16.63
CA SER A 32 -3.04 5.96 -15.20
C SER A 32 -3.99 6.91 -14.46
N THR A 33 -4.95 6.36 -13.73
CA THR A 33 -5.92 7.14 -12.96
C THR A 33 -5.49 7.26 -11.50
N HIS A 34 -5.70 8.43 -10.92
CA HIS A 34 -5.69 8.67 -9.49
C HIS A 34 -6.91 9.51 -9.10
N PHE A 35 -7.16 9.65 -7.81
CA PHE A 35 -8.39 10.25 -7.32
C PHE A 35 -8.08 11.34 -6.32
N THR A 36 -8.71 12.49 -6.56
CA THR A 36 -8.66 13.71 -5.74
C THR A 36 -7.28 14.38 -5.61
N TRP A 37 -7.24 15.46 -4.89
CA TRP A 37 -6.10 16.34 -4.62
C TRP A 37 -5.90 16.53 -3.13
N HIS A 38 -4.77 17.09 -2.72
CA HIS A 38 -4.49 17.40 -1.32
C HIS A 38 -5.47 18.41 -0.71
N GLU A 39 -6.03 19.29 -1.52
CA GLU A 39 -7.00 20.30 -1.15
C GLU A 39 -8.40 19.72 -0.88
N SER A 40 -8.68 18.52 -1.36
CA SER A 40 -9.95 17.87 -1.07
C SER A 40 -10.02 17.44 0.39
N GLN A 41 -11.14 17.77 1.05
CA GLN A 41 -11.42 17.31 2.41
C GLN A 41 -11.93 15.87 2.45
N VAL A 42 -12.22 15.26 1.29
CA VAL A 42 -12.67 13.87 1.19
C VAL A 42 -11.44 12.97 1.13
N PRO A 43 -11.19 12.13 2.14
CA PRO A 43 -10.02 11.26 2.14
C PRO A 43 -10.16 10.17 1.09
N THR A 44 -9.09 9.89 0.33
CA THR A 44 -9.06 8.81 -0.67
C THR A 44 -8.00 7.75 -0.39
N ILE A 45 -7.11 8.01 0.56
CA ILE A 45 -5.95 7.18 0.84
C ILE A 45 -5.77 6.81 2.31
N ALA A 46 -6.68 7.25 3.19
CA ALA A 46 -6.65 6.97 4.62
C ALA A 46 -7.25 5.59 4.96
N THR A 47 -6.99 5.09 6.17
CA THR A 47 -7.46 3.78 6.64
C THR A 47 -8.99 3.64 6.57
N MET A 48 -9.72 4.71 6.88
CA MET A 48 -11.19 4.73 6.85
C MET A 48 -11.80 4.55 5.46
N VAL A 49 -10.99 4.73 4.39
CA VAL A 49 -11.46 4.54 3.01
C VAL A 49 -11.43 3.05 2.67
N PRO A 50 -12.53 2.44 2.23
CA PRO A 50 -12.56 1.04 1.86
C PRO A 50 -11.55 0.68 0.77
N ARG A 51 -11.08 -0.56 0.77
CA ARG A 51 -10.26 -1.07 -0.34
C ARG A 51 -11.07 -1.00 -1.63
N ARG A 52 -10.39 -0.66 -2.76
CA ARG A 52 -11.03 -0.54 -4.09
C ARG A 52 -12.11 0.55 -4.19
N ALA A 53 -12.21 1.48 -3.27
CA ALA A 53 -13.32 2.46 -3.23
C ALA A 53 -13.50 3.24 -4.54
N PHE A 54 -12.46 3.39 -5.35
CA PHE A 54 -12.47 4.24 -6.56
C PHE A 54 -12.32 3.46 -7.88
N THR A 55 -12.20 2.14 -7.86
CA THR A 55 -11.99 1.36 -9.10
C THR A 55 -13.15 1.47 -10.08
N GLY A 56 -14.37 1.69 -9.57
CA GLY A 56 -15.54 1.96 -10.40
C GLY A 56 -15.42 3.23 -11.26
N VAL A 57 -14.68 4.24 -10.81
CA VAL A 57 -14.39 5.44 -11.62
C VAL A 57 -13.43 5.09 -12.75
N THR A 58 -12.37 4.32 -12.47
CA THR A 58 -11.46 3.80 -13.51
C THR A 58 -12.21 2.96 -14.54
N LYS A 59 -13.14 2.11 -14.10
CA LYS A 59 -14.02 1.33 -15.00
C LYS A 59 -14.83 2.21 -15.96
N ARG A 60 -15.26 3.38 -15.50
CA ARG A 60 -15.93 4.35 -16.37
C ARG A 60 -14.98 4.93 -17.41
N VAL A 61 -13.75 5.33 -17.00
CA VAL A 61 -12.72 5.81 -17.94
C VAL A 61 -12.39 4.74 -18.97
N ARG A 62 -12.25 3.47 -18.55
CA ARG A 62 -11.96 2.34 -19.43
C ARG A 62 -13.02 2.13 -20.52
N LYS A 63 -14.27 2.52 -20.30
CA LYS A 63 -15.33 2.46 -21.30
C LYS A 63 -15.26 3.57 -22.35
N GLU A 64 -14.54 4.64 -22.07
CA GLU A 64 -14.42 5.80 -22.94
C GLU A 64 -13.23 5.72 -23.90
N VAL A 65 -12.26 4.82 -23.64
CA VAL A 65 -11.02 4.67 -24.41
C VAL A 65 -10.75 3.22 -24.75
N SER A 66 -9.90 2.97 -25.76
CA SER A 66 -9.46 1.64 -26.19
C SER A 66 -8.07 1.26 -25.67
N ILE A 67 -7.32 2.22 -25.15
CA ILE A 67 -5.98 2.03 -24.60
C ILE A 67 -6.02 1.50 -23.15
N THR A 68 -4.90 0.94 -22.70
CA THR A 68 -4.73 0.38 -21.36
C THR A 68 -5.02 1.42 -20.27
N VAL A 69 -5.84 1.05 -19.28
CA VAL A 69 -6.16 1.92 -18.13
C VAL A 69 -5.69 1.28 -16.82
N ILE A 70 -4.95 2.09 -16.05
CA ILE A 70 -4.41 1.70 -14.74
C ILE A 70 -5.24 2.34 -13.63
N THR A 71 -5.62 1.57 -12.62
CA THR A 71 -6.25 2.09 -11.39
C THR A 71 -5.26 2.19 -10.25
N SER A 72 -5.60 3.00 -9.24
CA SER A 72 -4.83 3.19 -8.02
C SER A 72 -5.74 3.42 -6.82
N ASN A 73 -5.18 3.80 -5.69
CA ASN A 73 -5.82 4.14 -4.42
C ASN A 73 -6.49 2.96 -3.69
N ARG A 74 -6.06 2.73 -2.46
CA ARG A 74 -6.62 1.72 -1.54
C ARG A 74 -6.60 0.29 -2.08
N ILE A 75 -5.57 -0.05 -2.86
CA ILE A 75 -5.25 -1.42 -3.28
C ILE A 75 -3.92 -1.76 -2.61
N ASN A 76 -3.91 -2.75 -1.74
CA ASN A 76 -2.77 -3.00 -0.84
C ASN A 76 -2.44 -4.48 -0.61
N MET A 77 -3.15 -5.39 -1.28
CA MET A 77 -2.91 -6.84 -1.21
C MET A 77 -3.15 -7.48 -2.59
N PRO A 78 -2.55 -8.66 -2.87
CA PRO A 78 -2.68 -9.34 -4.15
C PRO A 78 -4.12 -9.72 -4.49
N ASP A 79 -4.88 -10.25 -3.54
CA ASP A 79 -6.30 -10.61 -3.69
C ASP A 79 -7.16 -9.41 -4.10
N VAL A 80 -6.89 -8.25 -3.50
CA VAL A 80 -7.58 -6.99 -3.83
C VAL A 80 -7.23 -6.54 -5.25
N ALA A 81 -5.97 -6.66 -5.66
CA ALA A 81 -5.53 -6.33 -7.00
C ALA A 81 -6.13 -7.27 -8.05
N GLU A 82 -6.11 -8.59 -7.78
CA GLU A 82 -6.68 -9.61 -8.67
C GLU A 82 -8.19 -9.38 -8.87
N ALA A 83 -8.92 -9.11 -7.78
CA ALA A 83 -10.34 -8.82 -7.86
C ALA A 83 -10.67 -7.60 -8.74
N VAL A 84 -9.82 -6.58 -8.76
CA VAL A 84 -9.97 -5.43 -9.67
C VAL A 84 -9.88 -5.84 -11.14
N LEU A 85 -8.92 -6.70 -11.46
CA LEU A 85 -8.69 -7.20 -12.83
C LEU A 85 -9.81 -8.14 -13.28
N VAL A 86 -10.20 -9.08 -12.43
CA VAL A 86 -11.28 -10.05 -12.71
C VAL A 86 -12.62 -9.34 -12.92
N ASP A 87 -12.94 -8.32 -12.12
CA ASP A 87 -14.16 -7.53 -12.25
C ASP A 87 -14.13 -6.59 -13.49
N GLY A 88 -13.00 -6.50 -14.17
CA GLY A 88 -12.81 -5.64 -15.33
C GLY A 88 -12.88 -4.15 -15.00
N ASP A 89 -12.48 -3.77 -13.79
CA ASP A 89 -12.46 -2.37 -13.36
C ASP A 89 -11.29 -1.61 -13.97
N ALA A 90 -10.18 -2.29 -14.24
CA ALA A 90 -8.98 -1.76 -14.89
C ALA A 90 -8.22 -2.89 -15.62
N ASP A 91 -7.25 -2.53 -16.44
CA ASP A 91 -6.36 -3.49 -17.13
C ASP A 91 -5.09 -3.75 -16.29
N LEU A 92 -4.68 -2.78 -15.50
CA LEU A 92 -3.51 -2.84 -14.61
C LEU A 92 -3.82 -2.15 -13.27
N VAL A 93 -3.04 -2.51 -12.26
CA VAL A 93 -3.12 -1.91 -10.93
C VAL A 93 -1.79 -1.23 -10.57
N SER A 94 -1.87 -0.01 -10.05
CA SER A 94 -0.73 0.74 -9.52
C SER A 94 -0.78 0.78 -7.99
N MET A 95 0.33 0.38 -7.36
CA MET A 95 0.51 0.39 -5.91
C MET A 95 1.82 1.08 -5.54
N ALA A 96 1.78 2.15 -4.74
CA ALA A 96 2.98 2.83 -4.24
C ALA A 96 3.29 2.44 -2.78
N ARG A 97 2.43 2.84 -1.85
CA ARG A 97 2.63 2.58 -0.41
C ARG A 97 2.68 1.09 -0.04
N PRO A 98 1.96 0.16 -0.71
CA PRO A 98 2.14 -1.27 -0.46
C PRO A 98 3.57 -1.75 -0.72
N MET A 99 4.24 -1.26 -1.77
CA MET A 99 5.65 -1.56 -2.06
C MET A 99 6.61 -0.92 -1.04
N LEU A 100 6.21 0.21 -0.44
CA LEU A 100 6.96 0.81 0.66
C LEU A 100 6.82 -0.02 1.95
N ALA A 101 5.63 -0.54 2.22
CA ALA A 101 5.36 -1.41 3.36
C ALA A 101 6.05 -2.77 3.22
N ASP A 102 6.10 -3.33 2.01
CA ASP A 102 6.78 -4.59 1.69
C ASP A 102 7.43 -4.54 0.30
N ALA A 103 8.74 -4.42 0.26
CA ALA A 103 9.50 -4.39 -0.99
C ALA A 103 9.42 -5.73 -1.77
N GLU A 104 9.13 -6.85 -1.08
CA GLU A 104 9.00 -8.18 -1.68
C GLU A 104 7.55 -8.57 -1.99
N LEU A 105 6.58 -7.64 -1.90
CA LEU A 105 5.16 -7.90 -2.09
C LEU A 105 4.88 -8.74 -3.34
N MET A 106 5.42 -8.37 -4.50
CA MET A 106 5.18 -9.07 -5.75
C MET A 106 5.82 -10.47 -5.77
N LYS A 107 7.00 -10.62 -5.17
CA LYS A 107 7.66 -11.91 -5.05
C LYS A 107 6.86 -12.84 -4.13
N LYS A 108 6.45 -12.37 -2.96
CA LYS A 108 5.63 -13.13 -2.02
C LYS A 108 4.29 -13.53 -2.64
N ALA A 109 3.64 -12.63 -3.39
CA ALA A 109 2.42 -12.93 -4.13
C ALA A 109 2.64 -14.05 -5.17
N ALA A 110 3.70 -13.96 -5.96
CA ALA A 110 4.03 -14.98 -6.98
C ALA A 110 4.38 -16.36 -6.39
N GLU A 111 4.86 -16.39 -5.16
CA GLU A 111 5.24 -17.61 -4.43
C GLU A 111 4.12 -18.17 -3.53
N GLY A 112 2.92 -17.55 -3.51
CA GLY A 112 1.79 -17.96 -2.66
C GLY A 112 2.02 -17.70 -1.17
N ARG A 113 2.83 -16.68 -0.84
CA ARG A 113 3.19 -16.29 0.52
C ARG A 113 2.54 -14.97 0.94
N GLU A 114 1.29 -14.74 0.55
CA GLU A 114 0.56 -13.50 0.84
C GLU A 114 0.45 -13.23 2.34
N HIS A 115 0.39 -14.28 3.16
CA HIS A 115 0.32 -14.19 4.63
C HIS A 115 1.59 -13.61 5.26
N GLU A 116 2.71 -13.53 4.52
CA GLU A 116 3.96 -12.91 4.96
C GLU A 116 4.08 -11.44 4.53
N ILE A 117 3.12 -10.90 3.79
CA ILE A 117 3.16 -9.52 3.30
C ILE A 117 2.90 -8.54 4.44
N ASN A 118 3.82 -7.60 4.65
CA ASN A 118 3.59 -6.44 5.50
C ASN A 118 2.57 -5.51 4.83
N THR A 119 1.30 -5.66 5.20
CA THR A 119 0.22 -4.92 4.58
C THR A 119 0.28 -3.43 4.92
N CYS A 120 0.21 -2.56 3.90
CA CYS A 120 0.05 -1.13 4.11
C CYS A 120 -1.28 -0.83 4.82
N ILE A 121 -1.21 -0.31 6.03
CA ILE A 121 -2.38 0.02 6.87
C ILE A 121 -2.99 1.40 6.55
N ALA A 122 -2.45 2.12 5.57
CA ALA A 122 -2.89 3.44 5.14
C ALA A 122 -2.91 4.52 6.24
N CYS A 123 -2.02 4.40 7.23
CA CYS A 123 -1.87 5.36 8.33
C CYS A 123 -1.30 6.72 7.90
N ASN A 124 -0.57 6.77 6.80
CA ASN A 124 0.08 7.95 6.21
C ASN A 124 1.18 8.63 7.07
N GLN A 125 1.46 8.14 8.27
CA GLN A 125 2.30 8.81 9.28
C GLN A 125 3.78 8.93 8.89
N ALA A 126 4.46 7.83 8.58
CA ALA A 126 5.89 7.86 8.24
C ALA A 126 6.16 8.01 6.74
N CYS A 127 5.15 7.98 5.91
CA CYS A 127 5.26 8.24 4.47
C CYS A 127 4.83 9.67 4.12
N LEU A 128 3.52 9.96 4.08
CA LEU A 128 3.02 11.26 3.66
C LEU A 128 3.37 12.38 4.64
N ASP A 129 3.17 12.20 5.95
CA ASP A 129 3.50 13.23 6.93
C ASP A 129 4.99 13.58 6.94
N HIS A 130 5.86 12.57 6.75
CA HIS A 130 7.29 12.84 6.57
C HIS A 130 7.57 13.63 5.30
N THR A 131 6.95 13.26 4.17
CA THR A 131 7.12 13.96 2.90
C THR A 131 6.71 15.44 3.03
N PHE A 132 5.54 15.70 3.60
CA PHE A 132 5.07 17.09 3.81
C PHE A 132 5.91 17.87 4.84
N ALA A 133 6.53 17.17 5.77
CA ALA A 133 7.47 17.77 6.73
C ALA A 133 8.92 17.87 6.19
N MET A 134 9.13 17.57 4.89
CA MET A 134 10.47 17.55 4.23
C MET A 134 11.46 16.60 4.93
N LYS A 135 10.97 15.50 5.49
CA LYS A 135 11.76 14.43 6.10
C LYS A 135 11.89 13.24 5.15
N THR A 136 12.93 12.43 5.36
CA THR A 136 13.05 11.16 4.64
C THR A 136 11.82 10.29 4.90
N THR A 137 11.16 9.87 3.82
CA THR A 137 10.03 8.95 3.88
C THR A 137 10.44 7.61 4.50
N SER A 138 9.53 7.00 5.25
CA SER A 138 9.68 5.65 5.79
C SER A 138 8.28 5.00 5.90
N CYS A 139 8.18 3.89 6.61
CA CYS A 139 6.90 3.20 6.84
C CYS A 139 6.83 2.67 8.27
N LEU A 140 5.66 2.79 8.93
CA LEU A 140 5.47 2.30 10.30
C LEU A 140 5.56 0.76 10.41
N VAL A 141 5.13 0.05 9.37
CA VAL A 141 5.19 -1.42 9.34
C VAL A 141 6.47 -1.94 8.68
N ASN A 142 7.32 -1.07 8.16
CA ASN A 142 8.61 -1.42 7.57
C ASN A 142 9.66 -0.34 7.86
N PRO A 143 10.38 -0.44 8.97
CA PRO A 143 11.39 0.56 9.34
C PRO A 143 12.57 0.62 8.36
N ARG A 144 12.76 -0.38 7.50
CA ARG A 144 13.79 -0.36 6.45
C ARG A 144 13.40 0.50 5.26
N ALA A 145 12.11 0.78 5.07
CA ALA A 145 11.66 1.57 3.93
C ALA A 145 12.44 2.88 3.81
N CYS A 146 13.07 3.11 2.66
CA CYS A 146 13.98 4.22 2.36
C CYS A 146 15.27 4.27 3.22
N HIS A 147 15.58 3.19 3.97
CA HIS A 147 16.79 3.05 4.79
C HIS A 147 17.55 1.74 4.49
N GLU A 148 17.28 1.10 3.36
CA GLU A 148 17.78 -0.24 3.00
C GLU A 148 19.30 -0.30 2.91
N THR A 149 19.96 0.81 2.57
CA THR A 149 21.41 0.91 2.51
C THR A 149 22.05 1.05 3.89
N MET A 150 21.33 1.55 4.88
CA MET A 150 21.80 1.76 6.26
C MET A 150 21.40 0.62 7.18
N ILE A 151 20.15 0.17 7.13
CA ILE A 151 19.63 -0.93 7.94
C ILE A 151 19.80 -2.23 7.16
N LYS A 152 20.94 -2.87 7.34
CA LYS A 152 21.25 -4.15 6.72
C LYS A 152 20.96 -5.28 7.70
N TRP A 153 20.04 -6.17 7.33
CA TRP A 153 19.75 -7.38 8.09
C TRP A 153 20.48 -8.56 7.44
N GLY A 154 21.36 -9.15 8.19
CA GLY A 154 22.08 -10.37 7.81
C GLY A 154 22.08 -11.35 8.97
N PRO A 155 22.56 -12.58 8.73
CA PRO A 155 22.76 -13.55 9.80
C PRO A 155 23.55 -12.95 10.96
N ALA A 156 23.18 -13.29 12.18
CA ALA A 156 23.94 -12.89 13.35
C ALA A 156 25.30 -13.61 13.35
N SER A 157 26.35 -12.93 13.79
CA SER A 157 27.67 -13.54 13.95
C SER A 157 27.69 -14.63 15.03
N GLU A 158 26.78 -14.54 15.97
CA GLU A 158 26.62 -15.47 17.08
C GLU A 158 25.14 -15.65 17.39
N THR A 159 24.66 -16.90 17.48
CA THR A 159 23.30 -17.22 17.88
C THR A 159 23.14 -16.99 19.39
N LYS A 160 22.10 -16.25 19.76
CA LYS A 160 21.72 -15.98 21.16
C LYS A 160 20.34 -16.52 21.47
N CYS A 161 20.12 -16.88 22.74
CA CYS A 161 18.78 -17.11 23.27
C CYS A 161 18.19 -15.77 23.71
N ILE A 162 17.08 -15.38 23.10
CA ILE A 162 16.44 -14.08 23.34
C ILE A 162 15.03 -14.30 23.88
N ALA A 163 14.75 -13.71 25.04
CA ALA A 163 13.40 -13.63 25.59
C ALA A 163 12.80 -12.28 25.20
N VAL A 164 11.67 -12.29 24.50
CA VAL A 164 10.88 -11.11 24.15
C VAL A 164 9.65 -11.09 25.03
N VAL A 165 9.44 -10.03 25.79
CA VAL A 165 8.28 -9.86 26.66
C VAL A 165 7.33 -8.84 26.08
N GLY A 166 6.10 -9.29 25.77
CA GLY A 166 5.07 -8.52 25.09
C GLY A 166 4.93 -8.92 23.62
N ALA A 167 3.79 -9.53 23.26
CA ALA A 167 3.45 -9.97 21.91
C ALA A 167 2.62 -8.92 21.12
N GLY A 168 2.74 -7.66 21.48
CA GLY A 168 2.22 -6.55 20.68
C GLY A 168 3.09 -6.28 19.44
N PRO A 169 2.76 -5.26 18.62
CA PRO A 169 3.45 -4.97 17.36
C PRO A 169 4.97 -4.86 17.47
N ALA A 170 5.46 -4.20 18.52
CA ALA A 170 6.90 -4.01 18.72
C ALA A 170 7.61 -5.34 19.05
N GLY A 171 7.03 -6.15 19.95
CA GLY A 171 7.59 -7.44 20.33
C GLY A 171 7.56 -8.44 19.17
N LEU A 172 6.48 -8.47 18.41
CA LEU A 172 6.35 -9.31 17.20
C LEU A 172 7.38 -8.91 16.14
N ALA A 173 7.51 -7.62 15.84
CA ALA A 173 8.50 -7.13 14.86
C ALA A 173 9.95 -7.46 15.29
N TYR A 174 10.26 -7.31 16.57
CA TYR A 174 11.59 -7.68 17.10
C TYR A 174 11.84 -9.17 17.03
N ALA A 175 10.85 -9.98 17.47
CA ALA A 175 10.97 -11.44 17.54
C ALA A 175 11.17 -12.05 16.14
N THR A 176 10.40 -11.62 15.15
CA THR A 176 10.52 -12.10 13.75
C THR A 176 11.90 -11.78 13.18
N VAL A 177 12.34 -10.52 13.27
CA VAL A 177 13.66 -10.12 12.76
C VAL A 177 14.81 -10.83 13.49
N ALA A 178 14.70 -11.02 14.81
CA ALA A 178 15.71 -11.74 15.56
C ALA A 178 15.78 -13.22 15.14
N ALA A 179 14.64 -13.87 14.91
CA ALA A 179 14.56 -15.24 14.43
C ALA A 179 15.12 -15.38 12.99
N GLU A 180 14.76 -14.47 12.08
CA GLU A 180 15.32 -14.41 10.72
C GLU A 180 16.86 -14.28 10.71
N ARG A 181 17.40 -13.60 11.71
CA ARG A 181 18.87 -13.45 11.88
C ARG A 181 19.54 -14.66 12.50
N GLY A 182 18.78 -15.72 12.87
CA GLY A 182 19.30 -16.97 13.39
C GLY A 182 19.40 -17.05 14.91
N HIS A 183 18.75 -16.16 15.66
CA HIS A 183 18.66 -16.27 17.12
C HIS A 183 17.57 -17.27 17.54
N ALA A 184 17.74 -17.91 18.70
CA ALA A 184 16.69 -18.68 19.36
C ALA A 184 15.80 -17.72 20.16
N VAL A 185 14.57 -17.49 19.68
CA VAL A 185 13.66 -16.49 20.26
C VAL A 185 12.51 -17.18 20.98
N THR A 186 12.24 -16.76 22.22
CA THR A 186 11.04 -17.11 22.97
C THR A 186 10.24 -15.84 23.23
N LEU A 187 8.97 -15.82 22.78
CA LEU A 187 8.05 -14.71 22.98
C LEU A 187 7.11 -15.02 24.12
N PHE A 188 6.98 -14.10 25.06
CA PHE A 188 6.10 -14.18 26.23
C PHE A 188 5.06 -13.07 26.19
N ASP A 189 3.82 -13.40 26.49
CA ASP A 189 2.74 -12.43 26.71
C ASP A 189 1.85 -12.87 27.87
N ALA A 190 1.14 -11.92 28.46
CA ALA A 190 0.13 -12.19 29.49
C ALA A 190 -1.23 -12.56 28.89
N ALA A 191 -1.46 -12.23 27.60
CA ALA A 191 -2.67 -12.58 26.87
C ALA A 191 -2.53 -13.94 26.18
N ASP A 192 -3.66 -14.61 25.95
CA ASP A 192 -3.73 -15.88 25.22
C ASP A 192 -3.54 -15.71 23.70
N GLU A 193 -3.66 -14.49 23.19
CA GLU A 193 -3.53 -14.15 21.78
C GLU A 193 -2.43 -13.10 21.54
N VAL A 194 -1.68 -13.27 20.45
CA VAL A 194 -0.68 -12.29 19.99
C VAL A 194 -1.36 -11.11 19.28
N GLY A 195 -0.70 -9.94 19.24
CA GLY A 195 -1.19 -8.76 18.52
C GLY A 195 -1.38 -7.54 19.44
N GLY A 196 -1.67 -7.73 20.71
CA GLY A 196 -1.84 -6.66 21.69
C GLY A 196 -2.96 -5.68 21.27
N GLN A 197 -2.65 -4.37 21.24
CA GLN A 197 -3.62 -3.32 20.91
C GLN A 197 -4.15 -3.42 19.46
N PHE A 198 -3.48 -4.10 18.54
CA PHE A 198 -3.97 -4.27 17.17
C PHE A 198 -5.23 -5.12 17.09
N ASN A 199 -5.46 -5.99 18.07
CA ASN A 199 -6.67 -6.81 18.14
C ASN A 199 -7.91 -5.99 18.52
N LEU A 200 -7.73 -4.74 18.94
CA LEU A 200 -8.79 -3.83 19.36
C LEU A 200 -9.10 -2.75 18.32
N ALA A 201 -8.40 -2.69 17.18
CA ALA A 201 -8.46 -1.63 16.17
C ALA A 201 -9.37 -2.00 14.98
#